data_b87b0b553b9e95710de2cff2233950c9
#
_entry.id   b87b0b553b9e95710de2cff2233950c9
#
_cell.length_a   1.000
_cell.length_b   1.000
_cell.length_c   1.000
_cell.angle_alpha   90.00
_cell.angle_beta   90.00
_cell.angle_gamma   90.00
#
_symmetry.space_group_name_H-M   'P 1'
#
loop_
_entity.id
_entity.type
_entity.pdbx_description
1 polymer ?
#
loop_
_entity_poly.entity_id
_entity_poly.type
_entity_poly.pdbx_seq_one_letter_code
_entity_poly.pdbx_strand_id
1 'polypeptide(L)'
;MPIPPAASAQQFDRIARRYVQHAAVQTEAAKRLLERLDGLRFQPRAILEVGCADGRQCQALKQRFPGARVVGLDFSPGMLNRARSGRGWWKKRYELIQGDGARLPLADGCMDLVYANLSLSWIPEPERALAELRRVLRPDGLVLVSLFGPDTLREWRGALGRHSISGIFLPDVQQLGANLVRAGFAEPVLDTDWITTLHGNAEALLDDLGGSALLPDPGARELIEAVRQKSDQLTDASGRIRSTWEIVSASSWAPQPGQPMRSANGEEIHIPPDRIGIRRRN
;
A
#
# COMPACT_ATOMS: atom_id res chain seq x y z
N MET A 1 -11.84 -10.74 -12.03
CA MET A 1 -10.59 -11.55 -11.95
C MET A 1 -9.46 -10.62 -11.54
N PRO A 2 -8.57 -11.01 -10.61
CA PRO A 2 -7.38 -10.22 -10.28
C PRO A 2 -6.51 -9.96 -11.51
N ILE A 3 -5.89 -8.78 -11.57
CA ILE A 3 -4.98 -8.44 -12.67
C ILE A 3 -3.70 -9.27 -12.50
N PRO A 4 -3.23 -10.00 -13.54
CA PRO A 4 -1.98 -10.74 -13.43
C PRO A 4 -0.79 -9.80 -13.14
N PRO A 5 0.18 -10.20 -12.31
CA PRO A 5 1.33 -9.36 -11.94
C PRO A 5 2.09 -8.79 -13.15
N ALA A 6 2.24 -9.57 -14.22
CA ALA A 6 2.88 -9.11 -15.45
C ALA A 6 2.10 -8.01 -16.17
N ALA A 7 0.76 -8.05 -16.16
CA ALA A 7 -0.06 -7.01 -16.76
C ALA A 7 0.00 -5.72 -15.94
N SER A 8 -0.01 -5.81 -14.61
CA SER A 8 0.19 -4.67 -13.73
C SER A 8 1.56 -4.04 -13.92
N ALA A 9 2.64 -4.85 -14.01
CA ALA A 9 3.99 -4.35 -14.27
C ALA A 9 4.07 -3.57 -15.58
N GLN A 10 3.53 -4.10 -16.68
CA GLN A 10 3.49 -3.42 -17.97
C GLN A 10 2.70 -2.10 -17.92
N GLN A 11 1.63 -2.05 -17.13
CA GLN A 11 0.84 -0.85 -16.97
C GLN A 11 1.65 0.24 -16.24
N PHE A 12 2.31 -0.10 -15.14
CA PHE A 12 3.18 0.82 -14.41
C PHE A 12 4.40 1.24 -15.23
N ASP A 13 4.99 0.37 -16.05
CA ASP A 13 6.08 0.71 -16.97
C ASP A 13 5.66 1.80 -17.97
N ARG A 14 4.46 1.67 -18.55
CA ARG A 14 3.93 2.65 -19.52
C ARG A 14 3.75 4.04 -18.91
N ILE A 15 3.30 4.12 -17.67
CA ILE A 15 3.01 5.40 -17.00
C ILE A 15 4.20 5.99 -16.24
N ALA A 16 5.30 5.26 -16.04
CA ALA A 16 6.40 5.62 -15.14
C ALA A 16 6.94 7.05 -15.35
N ARG A 17 6.97 7.53 -16.60
CA ARG A 17 7.46 8.88 -16.93
C ARG A 17 6.54 9.99 -16.43
N ARG A 18 5.22 9.77 -16.42
CA ARG A 18 4.22 10.77 -16.06
C ARG A 18 3.56 10.51 -14.69
N TYR A 19 3.86 9.38 -14.05
CA TYR A 19 3.26 8.95 -12.78
C TYR A 19 3.24 10.05 -11.71
N VAL A 20 4.34 10.79 -11.57
CA VAL A 20 4.47 11.89 -10.57
C VAL A 20 3.37 12.96 -10.72
N GLN A 21 2.94 13.23 -11.94
CA GLN A 21 1.93 14.25 -12.25
C GLN A 21 0.52 13.81 -11.84
N HIS A 22 0.29 12.50 -11.75
CA HIS A 22 -1.02 11.86 -11.50
C HIS A 22 -1.10 11.13 -10.15
N ALA A 23 -0.06 11.20 -9.33
CA ALA A 23 0.04 10.48 -8.05
C ALA A 23 -0.31 11.35 -6.83
N ALA A 24 -1.24 12.30 -6.97
CA ALA A 24 -1.63 13.20 -5.89
C ALA A 24 -2.24 12.43 -4.70
N VAL A 25 -3.15 11.51 -4.98
CA VAL A 25 -3.81 10.65 -3.97
C VAL A 25 -2.78 9.77 -3.27
N GLN A 26 -1.91 9.12 -4.05
CA GLN A 26 -0.84 8.27 -3.51
C GLN A 26 0.13 9.05 -2.63
N THR A 27 0.40 10.30 -3.00
CA THR A 27 1.29 11.20 -2.23
C THR A 27 0.64 11.60 -0.90
N GLU A 28 -0.63 11.98 -0.92
CA GLU A 28 -1.35 12.36 0.30
C GLU A 28 -1.56 11.14 1.23
N ALA A 29 -1.93 9.99 0.68
CA ALA A 29 -2.05 8.75 1.46
C ALA A 29 -0.72 8.35 2.11
N ALA A 30 0.39 8.47 1.37
CA ALA A 30 1.72 8.19 1.89
C ALA A 30 2.13 9.12 3.02
N LYS A 31 1.80 10.42 2.91
CA LYS A 31 2.04 11.39 3.97
C LYS A 31 1.31 10.99 5.25
N ARG A 32 0.00 10.72 5.18
CA ARG A 32 -0.82 10.30 6.33
C ARG A 32 -0.33 8.98 6.93
N LEU A 33 0.06 8.02 6.09
CA LEU A 33 0.62 6.76 6.56
C LEU A 33 1.94 6.97 7.30
N LEU A 34 2.79 7.90 6.86
CA LEU A 34 4.06 8.22 7.52
C LEU A 34 3.86 8.96 8.85
N GLU A 35 2.82 9.79 8.97
CA GLU A 35 2.42 10.49 10.20
C GLU A 35 2.04 9.53 11.33
N ARG A 36 1.63 8.28 11.01
CA ARG A 36 1.37 7.24 12.02
C ARG A 36 2.61 6.82 12.83
N LEU A 37 3.80 7.19 12.36
CA LEU A 37 5.05 7.03 13.11
C LEU A 37 5.29 8.17 14.10
N ASP A 38 4.46 9.23 14.09
CA ASP A 38 4.63 10.36 14.99
C ASP A 38 4.26 9.93 16.41
N GLY A 39 5.07 10.31 17.37
CA GLY A 39 4.92 9.92 18.77
C GLY A 39 5.39 8.50 19.12
N LEU A 40 5.71 7.64 18.16
CA LEU A 40 6.30 6.33 18.42
C LEU A 40 7.79 6.46 18.76
N ARG A 41 8.20 5.86 19.88
CA ARG A 41 9.63 5.70 20.24
C ARG A 41 10.22 4.52 19.47
N PHE A 42 10.28 4.64 18.15
CA PHE A 42 10.71 3.57 17.25
C PHE A 42 11.84 4.07 16.36
N GLN A 43 12.96 3.35 16.35
CA GLN A 43 14.17 3.70 15.60
C GLN A 43 14.62 2.52 14.74
N PRO A 44 14.02 2.33 13.57
CA PRO A 44 14.36 1.23 12.67
C PRO A 44 15.77 1.40 12.10
N ARG A 45 16.51 0.30 12.00
CA ARG A 45 17.83 0.22 11.33
C ARG A 45 17.72 -0.26 9.89
N ALA A 46 16.70 -1.06 9.59
CA ALA A 46 16.41 -1.61 8.27
C ALA A 46 14.94 -1.41 7.92
N ILE A 47 14.69 -0.73 6.81
CA ILE A 47 13.35 -0.37 6.32
C ILE A 47 13.15 -0.92 4.92
N LEU A 48 12.04 -1.60 4.69
CA LEU A 48 11.57 -2.02 3.38
C LEU A 48 10.37 -1.16 2.97
N GLU A 49 10.41 -0.57 1.78
CA GLU A 49 9.25 -0.02 1.10
C GLU A 49 8.82 -0.98 -0.01
N VAL A 50 7.59 -1.49 0.06
CA VAL A 50 6.99 -2.38 -0.94
C VAL A 50 6.11 -1.58 -1.90
N GLY A 51 6.43 -1.64 -3.21
CA GLY A 51 5.80 -0.80 -4.22
C GLY A 51 6.34 0.62 -4.17
N CYS A 52 7.66 0.78 -4.24
CA CYS A 52 8.31 2.08 -4.04
C CYS A 52 8.13 3.06 -5.21
N ALA A 53 7.57 2.64 -6.33
CA ALA A 53 7.29 3.44 -7.51
C ALA A 53 8.46 4.35 -7.89
N ASP A 54 8.29 5.68 -7.84
CA ASP A 54 9.31 6.67 -8.19
C ASP A 54 10.33 6.95 -7.06
N GLY A 55 10.23 6.26 -5.93
CA GLY A 55 11.18 6.31 -4.81
C GLY A 55 11.04 7.52 -3.89
N ARG A 56 9.99 8.35 -4.03
CA ARG A 56 9.78 9.51 -3.15
C ARG A 56 9.60 9.12 -1.69
N GLN A 57 8.91 8.01 -1.42
CA GLN A 57 8.71 7.56 -0.04
C GLN A 57 9.97 6.91 0.53
N CYS A 58 10.77 6.17 -0.27
CA CYS A 58 12.12 5.77 0.15
C CYS A 58 12.96 6.97 0.60
N GLN A 59 12.86 8.08 -0.12
CA GLN A 59 13.57 9.32 0.24
C GLN A 59 13.02 9.92 1.55
N ALA A 60 11.70 9.98 1.72
CA ALA A 60 11.06 10.49 2.94
C ALA A 60 11.41 9.63 4.16
N LEU A 61 11.37 8.30 4.03
CA LEU A 61 11.80 7.35 5.06
C LEU A 61 13.26 7.55 5.43
N LYS A 62 14.14 7.76 4.43
CA LYS A 62 15.56 8.02 4.68
C LYS A 62 15.82 9.38 5.35
N GLN A 63 15.02 10.38 5.05
CA GLN A 63 15.08 11.69 5.71
C GLN A 63 14.64 11.58 7.18
N ARG A 64 13.56 10.83 7.43
CA ARG A 64 13.03 10.62 8.78
C ARG A 64 13.98 9.76 9.64
N PHE A 65 14.61 8.75 9.04
CA PHE A 65 15.52 7.82 9.71
C PHE A 65 16.90 7.82 9.02
N PRO A 66 17.72 8.85 9.26
CA PRO A 66 19.00 9.01 8.54
C PRO A 66 19.98 7.85 8.74
N GLY A 67 19.93 7.19 9.89
CA GLY A 67 20.75 6.02 10.23
C GLY A 67 20.27 4.70 9.62
N ALA A 68 19.03 4.64 9.14
CA ALA A 68 18.45 3.40 8.64
C ALA A 68 18.97 3.05 7.22
N ARG A 69 19.14 1.77 6.96
CA ARG A 69 19.20 1.22 5.60
C ARG A 69 17.79 1.18 5.04
N VAL A 70 17.52 1.87 3.94
CA VAL A 70 16.23 1.88 3.26
C VAL A 70 16.34 1.12 1.96
N VAL A 71 15.45 0.16 1.76
CA VAL A 71 15.34 -0.66 0.55
C VAL A 71 13.95 -0.44 -0.05
N GLY A 72 13.89 0.02 -1.30
CA GLY A 72 12.67 0.09 -2.08
C GLY A 72 12.55 -1.11 -3.01
N LEU A 73 11.40 -1.77 -2.97
CA LEU A 73 11.08 -2.87 -3.87
C LEU A 73 9.91 -2.46 -4.78
N ASP A 74 10.05 -2.76 -6.07
CA ASP A 74 8.98 -2.59 -7.03
C ASP A 74 9.06 -3.68 -8.11
N PHE A 75 7.91 -4.09 -8.64
CA PHE A 75 7.88 -5.08 -9.72
C PHE A 75 8.11 -4.46 -11.10
N SER A 76 7.88 -3.13 -11.27
CA SER A 76 8.03 -2.41 -12.51
C SER A 76 9.47 -1.91 -12.72
N PRO A 77 10.19 -2.40 -13.76
CA PRO A 77 11.49 -1.84 -14.13
C PRO A 77 11.42 -0.35 -14.47
N GLY A 78 10.32 0.11 -15.10
CA GLY A 78 10.11 1.51 -15.44
C GLY A 78 10.06 2.41 -14.23
N MET A 79 9.32 2.00 -13.17
CA MET A 79 9.28 2.72 -11.89
C MET A 79 10.63 2.73 -11.21
N LEU A 80 11.34 1.60 -11.16
CA LEU A 80 12.69 1.54 -10.58
C LEU A 80 13.69 2.42 -11.31
N ASN A 81 13.60 2.53 -12.64
CA ASN A 81 14.43 3.45 -13.43
C ASN A 81 14.10 4.91 -13.09
N ARG A 82 12.83 5.23 -12.89
CA ARG A 82 12.39 6.55 -12.43
C ARG A 82 12.93 6.85 -11.02
N ALA A 83 12.82 5.90 -10.10
CA ALA A 83 13.37 6.02 -8.75
C ALA A 83 14.89 6.24 -8.75
N ARG A 84 15.63 5.52 -9.62
CA ARG A 84 17.08 5.72 -9.78
C ARG A 84 17.41 7.13 -10.26
N SER A 85 16.67 7.66 -11.20
CA SER A 85 16.90 9.02 -11.73
C SER A 85 16.62 10.11 -10.70
N GLY A 86 15.68 9.89 -9.78
CA GLY A 86 15.31 10.83 -8.73
C GLY A 86 16.30 10.92 -7.57
N ARG A 87 17.26 9.97 -7.43
CA ARG A 87 18.18 9.93 -6.28
C ARG A 87 19.22 11.06 -6.23
N GLY A 88 19.46 11.77 -7.33
CA GLY A 88 20.58 12.68 -7.47
C GLY A 88 21.94 11.96 -7.52
N TRP A 89 22.92 12.53 -8.22
CA TRP A 89 24.18 11.85 -8.53
C TRP A 89 25.09 11.58 -7.32
N TRP A 90 24.98 12.36 -6.26
CA TRP A 90 25.99 12.39 -5.18
C TRP A 90 25.65 11.53 -3.94
N LYS A 91 24.45 10.92 -3.81
CA LYS A 91 24.12 10.11 -2.62
C LYS A 91 23.16 8.96 -2.97
N LYS A 92 23.67 7.73 -2.92
CA LYS A 92 22.81 6.54 -2.77
C LYS A 92 22.12 6.61 -1.40
N ARG A 93 20.94 7.26 -1.36
CA ARG A 93 20.20 7.43 -0.11
C ARG A 93 19.43 6.16 0.29
N TYR A 94 19.09 5.31 -0.68
CA TYR A 94 18.37 4.05 -0.52
C TYR A 94 18.75 3.08 -1.63
N GLU A 95 18.50 1.79 -1.39
CA GLU A 95 18.70 0.70 -2.36
C GLU A 95 17.42 0.42 -3.12
N LEU A 96 17.52 -0.20 -4.30
CA LEU A 96 16.37 -0.60 -5.10
C LEU A 96 16.51 -2.04 -5.56
N ILE A 97 15.44 -2.81 -5.38
CA ILE A 97 15.33 -4.21 -5.76
C ILE A 97 14.10 -4.37 -6.65
N GLN A 98 14.23 -5.07 -7.75
CA GLN A 98 13.09 -5.53 -8.53
C GLN A 98 12.57 -6.82 -7.90
N GLY A 99 11.25 -6.88 -7.62
CA GLY A 99 10.66 -8.07 -7.01
C GLY A 99 9.14 -7.98 -6.89
N ASP A 100 8.56 -9.12 -6.54
CA ASP A 100 7.14 -9.27 -6.26
C ASP A 100 6.90 -9.18 -4.75
N GLY A 101 5.94 -8.34 -4.33
CA GLY A 101 5.55 -8.20 -2.93
C GLY A 101 4.93 -9.47 -2.32
N ALA A 102 4.40 -10.38 -3.14
CA ALA A 102 3.93 -11.70 -2.70
C ALA A 102 5.06 -12.75 -2.59
N ARG A 103 6.31 -12.39 -2.97
CA ARG A 103 7.49 -13.25 -2.88
C ARG A 103 8.74 -12.39 -2.74
N LEU A 104 8.97 -11.89 -1.54
CA LEU A 104 10.06 -10.97 -1.27
C LEU A 104 11.44 -11.65 -1.37
N PRO A 105 12.39 -11.11 -2.17
CA PRO A 105 13.75 -11.67 -2.28
C PRO A 105 14.62 -11.22 -1.10
N LEU A 106 14.15 -11.43 0.11
CA LEU A 106 14.75 -11.00 1.36
C LEU A 106 14.73 -12.15 2.37
N ALA A 107 15.71 -12.20 3.26
CA ALA A 107 15.78 -13.19 4.33
C ALA A 107 14.71 -12.93 5.40
N ASP A 108 14.38 -13.97 6.17
CA ASP A 108 13.50 -13.87 7.32
C ASP A 108 14.09 -12.93 8.38
N GLY A 109 13.23 -12.17 9.04
CA GLY A 109 13.59 -11.33 10.18
C GLY A 109 14.72 -10.33 9.90
N CYS A 110 14.81 -9.77 8.69
CA CYS A 110 15.88 -8.85 8.31
C CYS A 110 15.47 -7.36 8.34
N MET A 111 14.17 -7.05 8.52
CA MET A 111 13.64 -5.69 8.51
C MET A 111 13.05 -5.32 9.87
N ASP A 112 13.22 -4.06 10.26
CA ASP A 112 12.60 -3.48 11.46
C ASP A 112 11.28 -2.79 11.12
N LEU A 113 11.17 -2.21 9.92
CA LEU A 113 9.98 -1.54 9.41
C LEU A 113 9.68 -2.02 7.99
N VAL A 114 8.43 -2.41 7.74
CA VAL A 114 7.90 -2.56 6.39
C VAL A 114 6.83 -1.51 6.17
N TYR A 115 6.98 -0.77 5.09
CA TYR A 115 6.08 0.28 4.66
C TYR A 115 5.51 -0.05 3.28
N ALA A 116 4.18 -0.03 3.12
CA ALA A 116 3.51 -0.36 1.87
C ALA A 116 2.32 0.58 1.65
N ASN A 117 2.52 1.62 0.84
CA ASN A 117 1.47 2.61 0.55
C ASN A 117 0.75 2.26 -0.74
N LEU A 118 -0.52 1.88 -0.63
CA LEU A 118 -1.45 1.54 -1.73
C LEU A 118 -0.96 0.44 -2.68
N SER A 119 0.18 -0.18 -2.38
CA SER A 119 0.82 -1.17 -3.26
C SER A 119 0.18 -2.55 -3.15
N LEU A 120 -0.28 -2.94 -1.96
CA LEU A 120 -0.91 -4.26 -1.75
C LEU A 120 -2.23 -4.41 -2.50
N SER A 121 -2.90 -3.31 -2.85
CA SER A 121 -4.10 -3.34 -3.70
C SER A 121 -3.86 -3.96 -5.08
N TRP A 122 -2.61 -3.95 -5.57
CA TRP A 122 -2.21 -4.46 -6.88
C TRP A 122 -1.71 -5.91 -6.86
N ILE A 123 -1.65 -6.52 -5.67
CA ILE A 123 -1.17 -7.89 -5.50
C ILE A 123 -2.38 -8.83 -5.52
N PRO A 124 -2.43 -9.82 -6.45
CA PRO A 124 -3.57 -10.72 -6.59
C PRO A 124 -3.83 -11.60 -5.36
N GLU A 125 -2.79 -11.90 -4.60
CA GLU A 125 -2.82 -12.74 -3.40
C GLU A 125 -2.41 -11.91 -2.16
N PRO A 126 -3.28 -11.02 -1.65
CA PRO A 126 -2.92 -10.08 -0.58
C PRO A 126 -2.56 -10.79 0.73
N GLU A 127 -3.18 -11.94 1.02
CA GLU A 127 -2.85 -12.75 2.19
C GLU A 127 -1.41 -13.26 2.14
N ARG A 128 -0.96 -13.69 0.96
CA ARG A 128 0.41 -14.12 0.74
C ARG A 128 1.40 -12.96 0.88
N ALA A 129 1.03 -11.78 0.34
CA ALA A 129 1.85 -10.59 0.53
C ALA A 129 1.99 -10.26 2.03
N LEU A 130 0.91 -10.24 2.80
CA LEU A 130 0.96 -9.99 4.23
C LEU A 130 1.82 -11.03 4.98
N ALA A 131 1.75 -12.30 4.59
CA ALA A 131 2.62 -13.34 5.16
C ALA A 131 4.10 -13.08 4.86
N GLU A 132 4.45 -12.63 3.64
CA GLU A 132 5.80 -12.23 3.27
C GLU A 132 6.29 -11.00 4.05
N LEU A 133 5.42 -9.97 4.22
CA LEU A 133 5.74 -8.81 5.07
C LEU A 133 6.03 -9.26 6.51
N ARG A 134 5.22 -10.19 7.03
CA ARG A 134 5.44 -10.75 8.38
C ARG A 134 6.75 -11.55 8.46
N ARG A 135 7.06 -12.36 7.45
CA ARG A 135 8.28 -13.19 7.41
C ARG A 135 9.55 -12.35 7.47
N VAL A 136 9.61 -11.26 6.72
CA VAL A 136 10.82 -10.41 6.66
C VAL A 136 10.97 -9.50 7.87
N LEU A 137 9.92 -9.27 8.65
CA LEU A 137 9.99 -8.47 9.87
C LEU A 137 10.60 -9.27 11.02
N ARG A 138 11.50 -8.61 11.75
CA ARG A 138 12.00 -9.09 13.04
C ARG A 138 10.89 -9.11 14.08
N PRO A 139 11.03 -9.88 15.16
CA PRO A 139 10.23 -9.66 16.37
C PRO A 139 10.29 -8.18 16.78
N ASP A 140 9.16 -7.62 17.22
CA ASP A 140 8.97 -6.19 17.50
C ASP A 140 9.14 -5.26 16.27
N GLY A 141 9.20 -5.82 15.08
CA GLY A 141 9.15 -5.05 13.84
C GLY A 141 7.75 -4.52 13.56
N LEU A 142 7.67 -3.38 12.90
CA LEU A 142 6.43 -2.68 12.60
C LEU A 142 6.07 -2.82 11.12
N VAL A 143 4.80 -3.10 10.81
CA VAL A 143 4.25 -2.95 9.47
C VAL A 143 3.34 -1.72 9.43
N LEU A 144 3.48 -0.93 8.37
CA LEU A 144 2.57 0.15 8.00
C LEU A 144 2.05 -0.12 6.59
N VAL A 145 0.75 -0.25 6.45
CA VAL A 145 0.11 -0.50 5.15
C VAL A 145 -1.04 0.47 4.93
N SER A 146 -1.23 0.87 3.69
CA SER A 146 -2.47 1.51 3.23
C SER A 146 -2.96 0.84 1.95
N LEU A 147 -4.27 0.78 1.80
CA LEU A 147 -4.96 0.24 0.64
C LEU A 147 -6.11 1.17 0.25
N PHE A 148 -6.54 1.07 -0.99
CA PHE A 148 -7.82 1.66 -1.38
C PHE A 148 -8.96 0.87 -0.73
N GLY A 149 -9.91 1.59 -0.14
CA GLY A 149 -11.11 1.00 0.45
C GLY A 149 -12.25 0.79 -0.56
N PRO A 150 -13.30 0.07 -0.15
CA PRO A 150 -14.41 -0.30 -1.03
C PRO A 150 -15.19 0.90 -1.57
N ASP A 151 -15.18 2.05 -0.91
CA ASP A 151 -15.88 3.25 -1.37
C ASP A 151 -15.02 4.19 -2.24
N THR A 152 -13.83 3.75 -2.64
CA THR A 152 -13.03 4.49 -3.63
C THR A 152 -13.80 4.66 -4.94
N LEU A 153 -13.82 5.91 -5.45
CA LEU A 153 -14.51 6.30 -6.70
C LEU A 153 -16.00 5.90 -6.73
N ARG A 154 -16.67 5.87 -5.58
CA ARG A 154 -18.06 5.42 -5.45
C ARG A 154 -19.03 6.16 -6.37
N GLU A 155 -18.77 7.45 -6.62
CA GLU A 155 -19.58 8.29 -7.51
C GLU A 155 -19.51 7.83 -8.96
N TRP A 156 -18.41 7.18 -9.32
CA TRP A 156 -18.05 6.82 -10.69
C TRP A 156 -18.31 5.37 -11.05
N ARG A 157 -18.68 4.51 -10.09
CA ARG A 157 -18.83 3.06 -10.29
C ARG A 157 -19.73 2.71 -11.47
N GLY A 158 -20.85 3.39 -11.61
CA GLY A 158 -21.78 3.16 -12.71
C GLY A 158 -21.20 3.51 -14.08
N ALA A 159 -20.47 4.63 -14.17
CA ALA A 159 -19.84 5.08 -15.42
C ALA A 159 -18.59 4.28 -15.75
N LEU A 160 -17.78 3.92 -14.76
CA LEU A 160 -16.58 3.12 -14.98
C LEU A 160 -16.91 1.66 -15.35
N GLY A 161 -18.04 1.12 -14.88
CA GLY A 161 -18.53 -0.22 -15.24
C GLY A 161 -17.43 -1.28 -15.21
N ARG A 162 -17.27 -2.04 -16.30
CA ARG A 162 -16.20 -3.05 -16.48
C ARG A 162 -14.78 -2.48 -16.50
N HIS A 163 -14.62 -1.18 -16.75
CA HIS A 163 -13.34 -0.46 -16.75
C HIS A 163 -12.96 0.06 -15.36
N SER A 164 -13.83 -0.17 -14.37
CA SER A 164 -13.57 0.25 -13.00
C SER A 164 -12.27 -0.37 -12.48
N ILE A 165 -11.83 0.13 -11.32
CA ILE A 165 -10.73 -0.44 -10.53
C ILE A 165 -10.96 -1.92 -10.14
N SER A 166 -11.83 -2.62 -10.89
CA SER A 166 -12.07 -4.06 -10.77
C SER A 166 -10.79 -4.82 -11.08
N GLY A 167 -10.35 -5.63 -10.14
CA GLY A 167 -9.10 -6.40 -10.24
C GLY A 167 -8.04 -5.96 -9.26
N ILE A 168 -8.22 -4.83 -8.57
CA ILE A 168 -7.42 -4.50 -7.39
C ILE A 168 -8.15 -4.91 -6.11
N PHE A 169 -7.38 -5.20 -5.07
CA PHE A 169 -7.90 -5.58 -3.77
C PHE A 169 -8.34 -4.33 -2.99
N LEU A 170 -9.60 -4.27 -2.62
CA LEU A 170 -10.26 -3.14 -1.94
C LEU A 170 -10.90 -3.64 -0.63
N PRO A 171 -10.11 -3.91 0.42
CA PRO A 171 -10.65 -4.38 1.69
C PRO A 171 -11.32 -3.24 2.46
N ASP A 172 -12.33 -3.58 3.25
CA ASP A 172 -12.76 -2.75 4.35
C ASP A 172 -11.83 -2.91 5.57
N VAL A 173 -12.05 -2.07 6.59
CA VAL A 173 -11.27 -2.09 7.85
C VAL A 173 -11.29 -3.46 8.52
N GLN A 174 -12.44 -4.14 8.55
CA GLN A 174 -12.60 -5.44 9.21
C GLN A 174 -11.82 -6.53 8.46
N GLN A 175 -11.92 -6.52 7.14
CA GLN A 175 -11.21 -7.48 6.29
C GLN A 175 -9.70 -7.30 6.39
N LEU A 176 -9.20 -6.05 6.36
CA LEU A 176 -7.77 -5.78 6.52
C LEU A 176 -7.28 -6.23 7.91
N GLY A 177 -8.02 -5.92 8.97
CA GLY A 177 -7.68 -6.34 10.33
C GLY A 177 -7.63 -7.86 10.48
N ALA A 178 -8.64 -8.56 9.97
CA ALA A 178 -8.67 -10.02 9.96
C ALA A 178 -7.51 -10.63 9.17
N ASN A 179 -7.14 -10.03 8.03
CA ASN A 179 -6.02 -10.49 7.21
C ASN A 179 -4.67 -10.30 7.93
N LEU A 180 -4.47 -9.18 8.63
CA LEU A 180 -3.27 -8.94 9.44
C LEU A 180 -3.13 -9.97 10.56
N VAL A 181 -4.21 -10.22 11.32
CA VAL A 181 -4.20 -11.22 12.39
C VAL A 181 -3.90 -12.62 11.83
N ARG A 182 -4.53 -13.01 10.72
CA ARG A 182 -4.26 -14.30 10.05
C ARG A 182 -2.82 -14.43 9.56
N ALA A 183 -2.21 -13.33 9.13
CA ALA A 183 -0.81 -13.30 8.72
C ALA A 183 0.17 -13.34 9.92
N GLY A 184 -0.33 -13.37 11.17
CA GLY A 184 0.49 -13.45 12.37
C GLY A 184 1.01 -12.12 12.89
N PHE A 185 0.31 -11.03 12.60
CA PHE A 185 0.56 -9.72 13.21
C PHE A 185 -0.24 -9.54 14.51
N ALA A 186 0.30 -8.77 15.44
CA ALA A 186 -0.32 -8.45 16.71
C ALA A 186 -0.76 -6.98 16.77
N GLU A 187 -1.79 -6.72 17.56
CA GLU A 187 -2.26 -5.38 17.91
C GLU A 187 -2.51 -4.47 16.69
N PRO A 188 -3.30 -4.90 15.68
CA PRO A 188 -3.57 -4.07 14.52
C PRO A 188 -4.36 -2.82 14.92
N VAL A 189 -3.80 -1.64 14.61
CA VAL A 189 -4.47 -0.35 14.73
C VAL A 189 -4.85 0.09 13.32
N LEU A 190 -6.16 0.15 13.08
CA LEU A 190 -6.73 0.45 11.77
C LEU A 190 -7.42 1.81 11.76
N ASP A 191 -7.49 2.39 10.57
CA ASP A 191 -8.15 3.67 10.36
C ASP A 191 -8.66 3.77 8.92
N THR A 192 -9.69 4.60 8.71
CA THR A 192 -10.20 4.93 7.39
C THR A 192 -10.18 6.43 7.18
N ASP A 193 -9.46 6.86 6.18
CA ASP A 193 -9.35 8.23 5.74
C ASP A 193 -10.04 8.46 4.41
N TRP A 194 -10.44 9.70 4.18
CA TRP A 194 -11.06 10.14 2.94
C TRP A 194 -10.21 11.23 2.28
N ILE A 195 -9.88 11.02 1.01
CA ILE A 195 -9.24 12.04 0.17
C ILE A 195 -10.25 12.43 -0.90
N THR A 196 -10.39 13.72 -1.16
CA THR A 196 -11.21 14.23 -2.26
C THR A 196 -10.32 14.89 -3.28
N THR A 197 -10.46 14.50 -4.54
CA THR A 197 -9.88 15.22 -5.68
C THR A 197 -10.95 15.96 -6.46
N LEU A 198 -10.56 17.09 -7.05
CA LEU A 198 -11.42 17.93 -7.88
C LEU A 198 -10.78 18.08 -9.26
N HIS A 199 -11.52 17.71 -10.28
CA HIS A 199 -11.09 17.77 -11.68
C HIS A 199 -11.90 18.82 -12.44
N GLY A 200 -11.27 19.48 -13.41
CA GLY A 200 -11.92 20.51 -14.20
C GLY A 200 -12.91 19.98 -15.24
N ASN A 201 -12.74 18.74 -15.66
CA ASN A 201 -13.61 18.06 -16.64
C ASN A 201 -13.38 16.53 -16.59
N ALA A 202 -14.17 15.79 -17.37
CA ALA A 202 -14.10 14.33 -17.47
C ALA A 202 -12.73 13.84 -18.00
N GLU A 203 -12.15 14.56 -18.94
CA GLU A 203 -10.85 14.22 -19.53
C GLU A 203 -9.72 14.29 -18.50
N ALA A 204 -9.72 15.32 -17.65
CA ALA A 204 -8.74 15.47 -16.57
C ALA A 204 -8.85 14.33 -15.55
N LEU A 205 -10.08 13.91 -15.22
CA LEU A 205 -10.30 12.73 -14.36
C LEU A 205 -9.75 11.45 -15.02
N LEU A 206 -10.08 11.21 -16.28
CA LEU A 206 -9.63 10.03 -17.02
C LEU A 206 -8.10 9.99 -17.17
N ASP A 207 -7.48 11.14 -17.39
CA ASP A 207 -6.02 11.25 -17.49
C ASP A 207 -5.34 10.94 -16.15
N ASP A 208 -5.89 11.43 -15.03
CA ASP A 208 -5.38 11.13 -13.70
C ASP A 208 -5.55 9.64 -13.33
N LEU A 209 -6.71 9.05 -13.64
CA LEU A 209 -6.94 7.62 -13.40
C LEU A 209 -6.02 6.73 -14.27
N GLY A 210 -5.81 7.11 -15.53
CA GLY A 210 -4.88 6.43 -16.43
C GLY A 210 -3.43 6.61 -16.02
N GLY A 211 -3.05 7.83 -15.64
CA GLY A 211 -1.70 8.18 -15.19
C GLY A 211 -1.30 7.61 -13.84
N SER A 212 -2.27 7.19 -13.02
CA SER A 212 -2.07 6.50 -11.74
C SER A 212 -2.28 4.98 -11.81
N ALA A 213 -2.40 4.40 -13.00
CA ALA A 213 -2.64 2.99 -13.28
C ALA A 213 -4.02 2.45 -12.85
N LEU A 214 -4.93 3.28 -12.41
CA LEU A 214 -6.27 2.85 -11.97
C LEU A 214 -7.21 2.51 -13.12
N LEU A 215 -6.91 3.00 -14.32
CA LEU A 215 -7.58 2.62 -15.55
C LEU A 215 -6.55 2.07 -16.55
N PRO A 216 -6.66 0.81 -16.98
CA PRO A 216 -5.72 0.23 -17.94
C PRO A 216 -5.85 0.83 -19.34
N ASP A 217 -7.05 1.25 -19.74
CA ASP A 217 -7.35 1.88 -21.02
C ASP A 217 -8.28 3.11 -20.82
N PRO A 218 -7.72 4.27 -20.45
CA PRO A 218 -8.52 5.49 -20.28
C PRO A 218 -9.04 6.07 -21.60
N GLY A 219 -8.55 5.57 -22.74
CA GLY A 219 -8.93 6.02 -24.07
C GLY A 219 -10.12 5.28 -24.70
N ALA A 220 -10.68 4.28 -24.00
CA ALA A 220 -11.83 3.54 -24.49
C ALA A 220 -13.04 4.47 -24.72
N ARG A 221 -13.56 4.53 -25.95
CA ARG A 221 -14.61 5.48 -26.36
C ARG A 221 -15.87 5.38 -25.50
N GLU A 222 -16.30 4.16 -25.20
CA GLU A 222 -17.46 3.89 -24.34
C GLU A 222 -17.27 4.45 -22.93
N LEU A 223 -16.06 4.32 -22.39
CA LEU A 223 -15.70 4.82 -21.06
C LEU A 223 -15.71 6.35 -21.04
N ILE A 224 -15.11 7.00 -22.03
CA ILE A 224 -15.07 8.46 -22.14
C ILE A 224 -16.50 9.02 -22.15
N GLU A 225 -17.39 8.44 -22.97
CA GLU A 225 -18.76 8.88 -23.08
C GLU A 225 -19.52 8.70 -21.76
N ALA A 226 -19.41 7.53 -21.13
CA ALA A 226 -20.05 7.25 -19.84
C ALA A 226 -19.57 8.19 -18.73
N VAL A 227 -18.28 8.49 -18.68
CA VAL A 227 -17.71 9.43 -17.69
C VAL A 227 -18.15 10.85 -17.98
N ARG A 228 -18.23 11.29 -19.23
CA ARG A 228 -18.77 12.61 -19.62
C ARG A 228 -20.22 12.77 -19.17
N GLN A 229 -21.11 11.84 -19.53
CA GLN A 229 -22.51 11.89 -19.13
C GLN A 229 -22.68 11.93 -17.61
N LYS A 230 -21.84 11.17 -16.89
CA LYS A 230 -21.88 11.17 -15.42
C LYS A 230 -21.31 12.45 -14.84
N SER A 231 -20.30 13.04 -15.45
CA SER A 231 -19.66 14.28 -14.99
C SER A 231 -20.64 15.45 -14.94
N ASP A 232 -21.56 15.55 -15.89
CA ASP A 232 -22.60 16.59 -15.90
C ASP A 232 -23.49 16.55 -14.65
N GLN A 233 -23.67 15.36 -14.06
CA GLN A 233 -24.45 15.16 -12.84
C GLN A 233 -23.64 15.44 -11.55
N LEU A 234 -22.31 15.36 -11.62
CA LEU A 234 -21.40 15.46 -10.48
C LEU A 234 -20.62 16.78 -10.44
N THR A 235 -20.82 17.65 -11.42
CA THR A 235 -20.21 18.97 -11.47
C THR A 235 -20.81 19.86 -10.38
N ASP A 236 -19.98 20.41 -9.52
CA ASP A 236 -20.38 21.32 -8.46
C ASP A 236 -20.63 22.75 -8.98
N ALA A 237 -21.08 23.66 -8.09
CA ALA A 237 -21.33 25.06 -8.42
C ALA A 237 -20.08 25.83 -8.90
N SER A 238 -18.88 25.30 -8.66
CA SER A 238 -17.61 25.88 -9.15
C SER A 238 -17.17 25.32 -10.50
N GLY A 239 -17.99 24.45 -11.12
CA GLY A 239 -17.66 23.77 -12.37
C GLY A 239 -16.66 22.62 -12.22
N ARG A 240 -16.46 22.10 -10.99
CA ARG A 240 -15.52 21.03 -10.71
C ARG A 240 -16.21 19.70 -10.44
N ILE A 241 -15.55 18.65 -10.84
CA ILE A 241 -15.99 17.27 -10.69
C ILE A 241 -15.27 16.66 -9.51
N ARG A 242 -16.06 16.14 -8.54
CA ARG A 242 -15.54 15.50 -7.34
C ARG A 242 -15.28 14.00 -7.56
N SER A 243 -14.17 13.50 -7.00
CA SER A 243 -13.90 12.08 -6.84
C SER A 243 -13.48 11.78 -5.41
N THR A 244 -14.07 10.75 -4.82
CA THR A 244 -13.81 10.33 -3.44
C THR A 244 -12.90 9.12 -3.44
N TRP A 245 -11.90 9.13 -2.55
CA TRP A 245 -10.94 8.07 -2.35
C TRP A 245 -10.99 7.64 -0.89
N GLU A 246 -11.36 6.41 -0.66
CA GLU A 246 -11.28 5.79 0.65
C GLU A 246 -9.91 5.14 0.82
N ILE A 247 -9.23 5.49 1.90
CA ILE A 247 -7.92 4.93 2.23
C ILE A 247 -8.05 4.18 3.55
N VAL A 248 -7.96 2.88 3.49
CA VAL A 248 -7.89 2.02 4.67
C VAL A 248 -6.44 1.79 5.02
N SER A 249 -6.03 2.16 6.22
CA SER A 249 -4.65 2.05 6.68
C SER A 249 -4.55 1.28 7.98
N ALA A 250 -3.41 0.62 8.16
CA ALA A 250 -3.13 -0.12 9.37
C ALA A 250 -1.67 -0.01 9.78
N SER A 251 -1.44 -0.05 11.09
CA SER A 251 -0.16 -0.36 11.71
C SER A 251 -0.31 -1.61 12.57
N SER A 252 0.70 -2.48 12.57
CA SER A 252 0.68 -3.69 13.38
C SER A 252 2.09 -4.19 13.65
N TRP A 253 2.26 -4.89 14.77
CA TRP A 253 3.57 -5.38 15.20
C TRP A 253 3.78 -6.85 14.84
N ALA A 254 5.02 -7.21 14.55
CA ALA A 254 5.46 -8.59 14.48
C ALA A 254 5.70 -9.08 15.93
N PRO A 255 4.89 -10.03 16.45
CA PRO A 255 4.99 -10.44 17.85
C PRO A 255 6.32 -11.14 18.15
N GLN A 256 6.75 -11.08 19.41
CA GLN A 256 7.84 -11.87 19.93
C GLN A 256 7.49 -13.36 19.90
N PRO A 257 8.48 -14.25 19.73
CA PRO A 257 8.26 -15.69 19.88
C PRO A 257 7.62 -16.01 21.23
N GLY A 258 6.49 -16.72 21.21
CA GLY A 258 5.75 -17.09 22.42
C GLY A 258 4.77 -16.02 22.94
N GLN A 259 4.60 -14.90 22.28
CA GLN A 259 3.46 -14.02 22.55
C GLN A 259 2.15 -14.67 22.09
N PRO A 260 1.06 -14.53 22.86
CA PRO A 260 -0.24 -15.04 22.43
C PRO A 260 -0.66 -14.32 21.13
N MET A 261 -1.04 -15.13 20.14
CA MET A 261 -1.63 -14.62 18.90
C MET A 261 -3.10 -14.96 18.86
N ARG A 262 -3.93 -14.06 18.37
CA ARG A 262 -5.32 -14.38 18.04
C ARG A 262 -5.36 -15.07 16.69
N SER A 263 -5.74 -16.35 16.69
CA SER A 263 -6.08 -17.05 15.45
C SER A 263 -7.55 -16.83 15.09
N ALA A 264 -7.92 -17.19 13.84
CA ALA A 264 -9.33 -17.18 13.42
C ALA A 264 -10.25 -18.05 14.29
N ASN A 265 -9.67 -18.97 15.08
CA ASN A 265 -10.36 -19.92 15.96
C ASN A 265 -10.27 -19.55 17.45
N GLY A 266 -9.77 -18.36 17.82
CA GLY A 266 -9.59 -17.92 19.19
C GLY A 266 -8.15 -17.56 19.55
N GLU A 267 -7.86 -17.32 20.83
CA GLU A 267 -6.50 -17.08 21.32
C GLU A 267 -5.71 -18.39 21.38
N GLU A 268 -4.72 -18.56 20.53
CA GLU A 268 -3.70 -19.60 20.70
C GLU A 268 -2.56 -19.06 21.55
N ILE A 269 -2.54 -19.46 22.81
CA ILE A 269 -1.43 -19.18 23.73
C ILE A 269 -0.43 -20.33 23.60
N HIS A 270 0.66 -20.13 22.88
CA HIS A 270 1.76 -21.08 22.88
C HIS A 270 2.69 -20.77 24.04
N ILE A 271 2.42 -21.38 25.21
CA ILE A 271 3.31 -21.31 26.37
C ILE A 271 4.31 -22.47 26.24
N PRO A 272 5.60 -22.22 26.01
CA PRO A 272 6.60 -23.27 25.99
C PRO A 272 6.54 -24.03 27.31
N PRO A 273 6.61 -25.38 27.32
CA PRO A 273 6.49 -26.22 28.52
C PRO A 273 7.47 -25.84 29.65
N ASP A 274 8.64 -25.31 29.32
CA ASP A 274 9.67 -24.85 30.26
C ASP A 274 9.30 -23.56 31.01
N ARG A 275 8.31 -22.81 30.54
CA ARG A 275 7.76 -21.61 31.23
C ARG A 275 6.53 -21.88 32.07
N ILE A 276 6.01 -23.11 32.09
CA ILE A 276 4.92 -23.51 32.98
C ILE A 276 5.50 -23.83 34.37
N GLY A 277 5.63 -22.82 35.21
CA GLY A 277 6.05 -22.98 36.60
C GLY A 277 5.01 -23.77 37.39
N ILE A 278 5.19 -25.09 37.54
CA ILE A 278 4.39 -25.90 38.46
C ILE A 278 4.82 -25.55 39.89
N ARG A 279 4.08 -24.68 40.57
CA ARG A 279 4.23 -24.55 42.01
C ARG A 279 3.71 -25.84 42.65
N ARG A 280 4.61 -26.74 43.06
CA ARG A 280 4.26 -27.80 44.00
C ARG A 280 3.86 -27.13 45.34
N ARG A 281 2.61 -27.28 45.72
CA ARG A 281 2.18 -26.98 47.09
C ARG A 281 2.81 -28.06 47.99
N ASN A 282 3.66 -27.66 48.95
CA ASN A 282 4.01 -28.45 50.10
C ASN A 282 2.86 -28.43 51.09
#